data_e7c53ed11a18c23375700f804c4c9ad9
#
_entry.id   e7c53ed11a18c23375700f804c4c9ad9
#
_cell.length_a   1.000
_cell.length_b   1.000
_cell.length_c   1.000
_cell.angle_alpha   90.00
_cell.angle_beta   90.00
_cell.angle_gamma   90.00
#
_symmetry.space_group_name_H-M   'P 1'
#
loop_
_entity.id
_entity.type
_entity.pdbx_description
1 polymer ?
#
loop_
_entity_poly.entity_id
_entity_poly.type
_entity_poly.pdbx_seq_one_letter_code
_entity_poly.pdbx_strand_id
1 'polypeptide(L)'
;MEGLCCGPGYASPSEAIRAPNEKLLYTIAIYTGTGIQKPDYLATIDVDPKSESYSKVVHRLEMPGIGDELHHMGWNACSSCHDDKSMSRRYLLVPGVRSNNICLLYTSPSPRDLLKSRMPSSA
;
A
#
# COMPACT_ATOMS: atom_id res chain seq x y z
N MET A 1 -15.14 -23.92 11.52
CA MET A 1 -14.42 -22.66 11.14
C MET A 1 -14.72 -22.39 9.69
N GLU A 2 -15.86 -21.80 9.48
CA GLU A 2 -16.30 -21.45 8.14
C GLU A 2 -15.67 -20.14 7.72
N GLY A 3 -14.83 -20.25 6.69
CA GLY A 3 -14.86 -19.43 5.55
C GLY A 3 -14.61 -17.95 5.79
N LEU A 4 -13.39 -17.57 6.12
CA LEU A 4 -12.86 -16.28 5.66
C LEU A 4 -12.79 -16.37 4.14
N CYS A 5 -13.92 -16.27 3.51
CA CYS A 5 -13.93 -16.24 2.10
C CYS A 5 -14.28 -14.85 1.66
N CYS A 6 -13.86 -14.62 0.61
CA CYS A 6 -14.65 -14.27 -0.48
C CYS A 6 -14.42 -12.86 -0.93
N GLY A 7 -13.22 -12.59 -1.33
CA GLY A 7 -12.85 -11.36 -1.95
C GLY A 7 -12.20 -10.35 -0.98
N PRO A 8 -11.81 -9.19 -1.46
CA PRO A 8 -11.15 -8.17 -0.68
C PRO A 8 -12.11 -7.40 0.23
N GLY A 9 -11.71 -7.16 1.45
CA GLY A 9 -12.49 -6.37 2.40
C GLY A 9 -13.58 -7.14 3.12
N TYR A 10 -14.57 -6.41 3.60
CA TYR A 10 -15.63 -6.94 4.48
C TYR A 10 -16.99 -6.39 4.05
N ALA A 11 -18.05 -7.18 4.24
CA ALA A 11 -19.41 -6.78 3.85
C ALA A 11 -19.96 -5.62 4.70
N SER A 12 -19.45 -5.46 5.92
CA SER A 12 -19.87 -4.40 6.82
C SER A 12 -18.77 -4.01 7.81
N PRO A 13 -18.86 -2.82 8.42
CA PRO A 13 -17.96 -2.42 9.51
C PRO A 13 -17.98 -3.39 10.70
N SER A 14 -19.14 -3.96 11.00
CA SER A 14 -19.29 -4.95 12.07
C SER A 14 -18.54 -6.24 11.81
N GLU A 15 -18.41 -6.64 10.55
CA GLU A 15 -17.59 -7.79 10.17
C GLU A 15 -16.10 -7.45 10.19
N ALA A 16 -15.74 -6.26 9.76
CA ALA A 16 -14.36 -5.79 9.81
C ALA A 16 -13.81 -5.78 11.25
N ILE A 17 -14.61 -5.34 12.22
CA ILE A 17 -14.22 -5.33 13.65
C ILE A 17 -13.94 -6.74 14.20
N ARG A 18 -14.61 -7.76 13.67
CA ARG A 18 -14.44 -9.16 14.11
C ARG A 18 -13.27 -9.86 13.42
N ALA A 19 -12.75 -9.28 12.37
CA ALA A 19 -11.62 -9.84 11.65
C ALA A 19 -10.31 -9.72 12.46
N PRO A 20 -9.29 -10.52 12.17
CA PRO A 20 -7.98 -10.34 12.75
C PRO A 20 -7.44 -8.93 12.50
N ASN A 21 -6.79 -8.35 13.50
CA ASN A 21 -6.16 -7.04 13.36
C ASN A 21 -5.08 -7.07 12.29
N GLU A 22 -5.00 -6.01 11.51
CA GLU A 22 -3.90 -5.79 10.58
C GLU A 22 -2.59 -5.62 11.34
N LYS A 23 -1.51 -6.11 10.75
CA LYS A 23 -0.17 -6.07 11.34
C LYS A 23 0.75 -5.07 10.67
N LEU A 24 0.39 -4.61 9.50
CA LEU A 24 1.17 -3.66 8.72
C LEU A 24 0.30 -2.47 8.32
N LEU A 25 0.88 -1.30 8.39
CA LEU A 25 0.32 -0.05 7.88
C LEU A 25 1.20 0.47 6.74
N TYR A 26 0.59 0.85 5.63
CA TYR A 26 1.26 1.54 4.54
C TYR A 26 0.94 3.02 4.61
N THR A 27 1.96 3.86 4.50
CA THR A 27 1.80 5.31 4.45
C THR A 27 2.81 5.95 3.53
N ILE A 28 2.42 7.04 2.89
CA ILE A 28 3.33 7.83 2.07
C ILE A 28 4.10 8.82 2.93
N ALA A 29 5.38 8.97 2.60
CA ALA A 29 6.26 9.97 3.20
C ALA A 29 6.84 10.83 2.08
N ILE A 30 6.60 12.14 2.16
CA ILE A 30 6.99 13.09 1.14
C ILE A 30 8.04 14.05 1.66
N TYR A 31 9.03 14.35 0.82
CA TYR A 31 10.06 15.35 1.09
C TYR A 31 9.78 16.70 0.42
N THR A 32 8.78 16.78 -0.44
CA THR A 32 8.40 18.04 -1.10
C THR A 32 8.10 19.12 -0.07
N GLY A 33 8.70 20.30 -0.24
CA GLY A 33 8.53 21.41 0.68
C GLY A 33 9.38 21.37 1.95
N THR A 34 10.15 20.30 2.19
CA THR A 34 10.99 20.18 3.38
C THR A 34 12.42 20.71 3.19
N GLY A 35 12.82 21.00 1.95
CA GLY A 35 14.20 21.33 1.60
C GLY A 35 15.13 20.12 1.50
N ILE A 36 14.66 18.93 1.84
CA ILE A 36 15.44 17.68 1.77
C ILE A 36 15.39 17.13 0.35
N GLN A 37 16.56 16.96 -0.26
CA GLN A 37 16.70 16.47 -1.64
C GLN A 37 16.80 14.92 -1.65
N LYS A 38 15.69 14.26 -1.32
CA LYS A 38 15.58 12.80 -1.34
C LYS A 38 14.28 12.38 -2.04
N PRO A 39 14.25 11.15 -2.59
CA PRO A 39 13.01 10.59 -3.12
C PRO A 39 11.94 10.42 -2.05
N ASP A 40 10.70 10.71 -2.39
CA ASP A 40 9.56 10.28 -1.60
C ASP A 40 9.52 8.76 -1.52
N TYR A 41 8.87 8.24 -0.51
CA TYR A 41 8.80 6.79 -0.34
C TYR A 41 7.46 6.33 0.25
N LEU A 42 7.13 5.07 -0.04
CA LEU A 42 6.08 4.35 0.66
C LEU A 42 6.70 3.63 1.85
N ALA A 43 6.26 3.98 3.05
CA ALA A 43 6.68 3.33 4.28
C ALA A 43 5.75 2.17 4.62
N THR A 44 6.33 1.06 5.06
CA THR A 44 5.63 -0.02 5.74
C THR A 44 5.95 0.07 7.23
N ILE A 45 4.93 0.18 8.05
CA ILE A 45 5.05 0.32 9.50
C ILE A 45 4.48 -0.93 10.15
N ASP A 46 5.21 -1.49 11.09
CA ASP A 46 4.73 -2.57 11.93
C ASP A 46 3.76 -2.02 12.98
N VAL A 47 2.52 -2.49 12.93
CA VAL A 47 1.44 -2.11 13.86
C VAL A 47 0.98 -3.29 14.73
N ASP A 48 1.69 -4.40 14.71
CA ASP A 48 1.43 -5.52 15.63
C ASP A 48 1.94 -5.16 17.05
N PRO A 49 1.06 -4.93 18.03
CA PRO A 49 1.49 -4.53 19.38
C PRO A 49 2.29 -5.60 20.12
N LYS A 50 2.36 -6.82 19.58
CA LYS A 50 3.16 -7.91 20.13
C LYS A 50 4.53 -8.04 19.48
N SER A 51 4.81 -7.26 18.46
CA SER A 51 6.07 -7.28 17.73
C SER A 51 7.12 -6.41 18.41
N GLU A 52 8.39 -6.83 18.38
CA GLU A 52 9.54 -6.03 18.84
C GLU A 52 9.76 -4.77 17.98
N SER A 53 9.28 -4.78 16.76
CA SER A 53 9.33 -3.65 15.83
C SER A 53 8.06 -2.80 15.83
N TYR A 54 7.16 -2.98 16.79
CA TYR A 54 5.94 -2.18 16.90
C TYR A 54 6.20 -0.68 16.75
N SER A 55 5.38 -0.02 15.95
CA SER A 55 5.47 1.40 15.60
C SER A 55 6.72 1.84 14.82
N LYS A 56 7.54 0.91 14.35
CA LYS A 56 8.74 1.23 13.55
C LYS A 56 8.47 1.06 12.06
N VAL A 57 9.16 1.87 11.25
CA VAL A 57 9.22 1.67 9.80
C VAL A 57 10.09 0.44 9.53
N VAL A 58 9.49 -0.62 9.02
CA VAL A 58 10.16 -1.89 8.73
C VAL A 58 10.60 -2.02 7.28
N HIS A 59 10.00 -1.22 6.39
CA HIS A 59 10.39 -1.18 4.99
C HIS A 59 10.13 0.20 4.39
N ARG A 60 10.96 0.60 3.41
CA ARG A 60 10.81 1.82 2.60
C ARG A 60 10.93 1.46 1.14
N LEU A 61 9.94 1.82 0.36
CA LEU A 61 10.00 1.75 -1.10
C LEU A 61 10.18 3.17 -1.62
N GLU A 62 11.42 3.52 -1.97
CA GLU A 62 11.75 4.83 -2.49
C GLU A 62 11.31 4.97 -3.95
N MET A 63 10.86 6.17 -4.30
CA MET A 63 10.58 6.53 -5.68
C MET A 63 11.88 6.64 -6.49
N PRO A 64 11.84 6.41 -7.82
CA PRO A 64 13.06 6.53 -8.65
C PRO A 64 13.57 7.96 -8.79
N GLY A 65 12.72 8.96 -8.62
CA GLY A 65 13.04 10.37 -8.80
C GLY A 65 12.82 11.21 -7.54
N ILE A 66 13.38 12.41 -7.52
CA ILE A 66 13.15 13.41 -6.48
C ILE A 66 12.00 14.32 -6.92
N GLY A 67 11.09 14.65 -5.99
CA GLY A 67 10.01 15.60 -6.25
C GLY A 67 8.79 14.99 -6.95
N ASP A 68 8.60 13.69 -6.87
CA ASP A 68 7.40 13.02 -7.39
C ASP A 68 6.12 13.48 -6.70
N GLU A 69 6.21 13.91 -5.46
CA GLU A 69 5.08 14.29 -4.60
C GLU A 69 4.01 13.19 -4.61
N LEU A 70 4.31 12.10 -3.92
CA LEU A 70 3.35 11.02 -3.74
C LEU A 70 2.10 11.55 -3.06
N HIS A 71 0.95 11.07 -3.47
CA HIS A 71 -0.33 11.54 -2.95
C HIS A 71 -1.21 10.35 -2.58
N HIS A 72 -2.49 10.41 -2.83
CA HIS A 72 -3.41 9.34 -2.50
C HIS A 72 -2.88 7.96 -2.87
N MET A 73 -3.29 6.94 -2.14
CA MET A 73 -3.03 5.55 -2.49
C MET A 73 -4.30 4.73 -2.35
N GLY A 74 -4.38 3.65 -3.09
CA GLY A 74 -5.55 2.77 -3.08
C GLY A 74 -5.22 1.37 -3.55
N TRP A 75 -5.96 0.42 -3.01
CA TRP A 75 -5.88 -0.96 -3.47
C TRP A 75 -6.57 -1.13 -4.83
N ASN A 76 -6.09 -2.11 -5.61
CA ASN A 76 -6.70 -2.50 -6.88
C ASN A 76 -8.13 -3.06 -6.75
N ALA A 77 -8.56 -3.37 -5.55
CA ALA A 77 -9.90 -3.85 -5.27
C ALA A 77 -10.41 -3.27 -3.94
N CYS A 78 -11.66 -2.89 -3.89
CA CYS A 78 -12.29 -2.28 -2.73
C CYS A 78 -13.23 -3.26 -1.98
N SER A 79 -13.77 -2.81 -0.86
CA SER A 79 -14.68 -3.62 -0.04
C SER A 79 -15.99 -4.01 -0.74
N SER A 80 -16.40 -3.26 -1.78
CA SER A 80 -17.58 -3.64 -2.58
C SER A 80 -17.38 -4.93 -3.36
N CYS A 81 -16.14 -5.40 -3.49
CA CYS A 81 -15.82 -6.69 -4.12
C CYS A 81 -15.76 -7.86 -3.12
N HIS A 82 -16.31 -7.70 -1.91
CA HIS A 82 -16.18 -8.68 -0.82
C HIS A 82 -16.69 -10.09 -1.16
N ASP A 83 -17.67 -10.20 -2.06
CA ASP A 83 -18.22 -11.48 -2.52
C ASP A 83 -17.50 -12.07 -3.74
N ASP A 84 -16.60 -11.33 -4.35
CA ASP A 84 -15.91 -11.77 -5.55
C ASP A 84 -14.59 -12.47 -5.23
N LYS A 85 -14.61 -13.81 -5.28
CA LYS A 85 -13.44 -14.66 -5.03
C LYS A 85 -12.32 -14.51 -6.06
N SER A 86 -12.60 -13.95 -7.23
CA SER A 86 -11.59 -13.68 -8.27
C SER A 86 -10.77 -12.43 -7.95
N MET A 87 -11.28 -11.56 -7.10
CA MET A 87 -10.64 -10.32 -6.71
C MET A 87 -9.77 -10.49 -5.48
N SER A 88 -8.63 -9.82 -5.45
CA SER A 88 -7.75 -9.79 -4.28
C SER A 88 -7.01 -8.45 -4.21
N ARG A 89 -6.68 -8.00 -3.01
CA ARG A 89 -5.85 -6.82 -2.76
C ARG A 89 -4.37 -7.16 -2.93
N ARG A 90 -3.93 -7.28 -4.17
CA ARG A 90 -2.55 -7.64 -4.51
C ARG A 90 -1.69 -6.43 -4.86
N TYR A 91 -2.32 -5.34 -5.26
CA TYR A 91 -1.63 -4.17 -5.78
C TYR A 91 -2.09 -2.92 -5.04
N LEU A 92 -1.13 -2.21 -4.46
CA LEU A 92 -1.34 -0.88 -3.92
C LEU A 92 -0.80 0.12 -4.93
N LEU A 93 -1.66 1.00 -5.43
CA LEU A 93 -1.33 2.03 -6.40
C LEU A 93 -1.05 3.33 -5.67
N VAL A 94 0.09 3.94 -5.96
CA VAL A 94 0.54 5.18 -5.31
C VAL A 94 0.97 6.18 -6.41
N PRO A 95 0.10 7.10 -6.81
CA PRO A 95 0.41 8.10 -7.83
C PRO A 95 1.24 9.26 -7.27
N GLY A 96 2.11 9.82 -8.12
CA GLY A 96 2.82 11.07 -7.87
C GLY A 96 2.19 12.22 -8.66
N VAL A 97 1.74 13.26 -7.97
CA VAL A 97 0.99 14.36 -8.60
C VAL A 97 1.83 15.29 -9.46
N ARG A 98 3.13 15.38 -9.21
CA ARG A 98 4.03 16.22 -10.00
C ARG A 98 4.70 15.50 -11.16
N SER A 99 5.02 14.23 -10.97
CA SER A 99 5.76 13.44 -11.94
C SER A 99 4.88 12.70 -12.94
N ASN A 100 3.57 12.60 -12.69
CA ASN A 100 2.66 11.71 -13.42
C ASN A 100 3.07 10.23 -13.38
N ASN A 101 3.96 9.85 -12.46
CA ASN A 101 4.35 8.46 -12.25
C ASN A 101 3.35 7.76 -11.33
N ILE A 102 3.17 6.48 -11.55
CA ILE A 102 2.41 5.61 -10.65
C ILE A 102 3.36 4.54 -10.12
N CYS A 103 3.48 4.46 -8.80
CA CYS A 103 4.15 3.37 -8.13
C CYS A 103 3.16 2.24 -7.86
N LEU A 104 3.56 1.04 -8.21
CA LEU A 104 2.78 -0.15 -7.94
C LEU A 104 3.52 -1.02 -6.92
N LEU A 105 2.94 -1.18 -5.75
CA LEU A 105 3.43 -2.10 -4.73
C LEU A 105 2.71 -3.42 -4.89
N TYR A 106 3.47 -4.49 -5.11
CA TYR A 106 2.98 -5.85 -5.02
C TYR A 106 2.96 -6.30 -3.56
N THR A 107 1.82 -6.64 -3.06
CA THR A 107 1.69 -7.34 -1.77
C THR A 107 1.66 -8.85 -2.04
N SER A 108 2.80 -9.40 -2.40
CA SER A 108 2.98 -10.84 -2.48
C SER A 108 3.45 -11.37 -1.13
N PRO A 109 3.17 -12.63 -0.78
CA PRO A 109 3.75 -13.24 0.43
C PRO A 109 5.28 -13.36 0.39
N SER A 110 5.93 -13.01 -0.72
CA SER A 110 7.38 -12.95 -0.82
C SER A 110 7.90 -11.52 -0.75
N PRO A 111 8.87 -11.21 0.13
CA PRO A 111 9.49 -9.88 0.21
C PRO A 111 10.27 -9.45 -1.05
N ARG A 112 10.32 -10.29 -2.09
CA ARG A 112 11.14 -10.08 -3.29
C ARG A 112 10.41 -9.46 -4.48
N ASP A 113 9.08 -9.27 -4.40
CA ASP A 113 8.28 -8.87 -5.56
C ASP A 113 7.87 -7.39 -5.51
N LEU A 114 8.83 -6.51 -5.27
CA LEU A 114 8.65 -5.08 -5.44
C LEU A 114 8.97 -4.73 -6.89
N LEU A 115 7.98 -4.75 -7.75
CA LEU A 115 8.10 -4.28 -9.13
C LEU A 115 7.71 -2.80 -9.21
N LYS A 116 8.67 -1.97 -9.55
CA LYS A 116 8.43 -0.59 -9.98
C LYS A 116 7.98 -0.63 -11.43
N SER A 117 6.71 -0.40 -11.68
CA SER A 117 6.22 -0.21 -13.05
C SER A 117 6.17 1.29 -13.34
N ARG A 118 6.96 1.74 -14.32
CA ARG A 118 6.75 3.04 -14.95
C ARG A 118 5.72 2.85 -16.06
N MET A 119 4.62 3.56 -15.96
CA MET A 119 3.77 3.77 -17.13
C MET A 119 4.45 4.84 -18.00
N PRO A 120 4.62 4.62 -19.30
CA PRO A 120 5.06 5.67 -20.18
C PRO A 120 4.03 6.79 -20.16
N SER A 121 4.49 8.02 -19.96
CA SER A 121 3.65 9.19 -20.18
C SER A 121 3.22 9.19 -21.64
N SER A 122 1.95 9.06 -21.89
CA SER A 122 1.38 9.34 -23.20
C SER A 122 1.57 10.83 -23.48
N ALA A 123 2.37 11.12 -24.49
CA ALA A 123 2.50 12.46 -25.04
C ALA A 123 1.16 12.92 -25.65
#